data_ebc8fdf495b66e800e25ce5e354c4190
#
_entry.id   ebc8fdf495b66e800e25ce5e354c4190
#
_cell.length_a   1.000
_cell.length_b   1.000
_cell.length_c   1.000
_cell.angle_alpha   90.00
_cell.angle_beta   90.00
_cell.angle_gamma   90.00
#
_symmetry.space_group_name_H-M   'P 1'
#
loop_
_entity.id
_entity.type
_entity.pdbx_description
1 polymer ?
#
loop_
_entity_poly.entity_id
_entity_poly.type
_entity_poly.pdbx_seq_one_letter_code
_entity_poly.pdbx_strand_id
1 'polypeptide(L)'
;DSGMEKGLEKQTPVHFGSGDSASTNNLIVVDENNTYQTVDGFGASITEASAHLYQTNLNDSAKAAAMQALFDKESGIGLSMLRQTIGASDHCVAPYNFAPDEQDDSLPNWDFSHELIEIMPTVQDALAVEPGRITVMASCWSPPGWMKENGSVLGMYQNQKGTLRADKYQAYANYITKFIQEYASRGIDIYAVTPNNEPDHASYDWPALPMSHTEAQNLVANYLRPTFDRN
;
A
#
# COMPACT_ATOMS: atom_id res chain seq x y z
N ASP A 1 16.12 -5.65 16.44
CA ASP A 1 16.60 -6.69 17.33
C ASP A 1 15.84 -8.00 17.07
N SER A 2 16.51 -9.14 17.22
CA SER A 2 15.97 -10.46 16.84
C SER A 2 14.83 -10.96 17.75
N GLY A 3 14.58 -10.29 18.86
CA GLY A 3 13.54 -10.66 19.84
C GLY A 3 12.38 -9.67 19.91
N MET A 4 12.36 -8.64 19.07
CA MET A 4 11.43 -7.50 19.18
C MET A 4 11.39 -6.87 20.60
N GLU A 5 12.50 -6.96 21.32
CA GLU A 5 12.63 -6.50 22.72
C GLU A 5 12.54 -4.97 22.84
N LYS A 6 12.74 -4.24 21.72
CA LYS A 6 12.73 -2.78 21.65
C LYS A 6 11.70 -2.23 20.64
N GLY A 7 10.54 -2.89 20.54
CA GLY A 7 9.47 -2.45 19.67
C GLY A 7 8.94 -1.06 20.08
N LEU A 8 9.19 -0.04 19.28
CA LEU A 8 8.78 1.37 19.49
C LEU A 8 9.19 1.97 20.85
N GLU A 9 10.17 1.39 21.53
CA GLU A 9 10.71 1.94 22.79
C GLU A 9 11.56 3.17 22.50
N LYS A 10 11.29 4.28 23.20
CA LYS A 10 12.09 5.49 23.11
C LYS A 10 13.53 5.23 23.55
N GLN A 11 14.46 5.41 22.62
CA GLN A 11 15.89 5.23 22.88
C GLN A 11 16.52 6.50 23.45
N THR A 12 17.70 6.33 24.09
CA THR A 12 18.50 7.50 24.51
C THR A 12 18.89 8.34 23.30
N PRO A 13 18.71 9.66 23.33
CA PRO A 13 19.11 10.52 22.23
C PRO A 13 20.61 10.34 21.89
N VAL A 14 20.89 10.26 20.59
CA VAL A 14 22.27 10.31 20.07
C VAL A 14 22.58 11.78 19.78
N HIS A 15 23.67 12.27 20.34
CA HIS A 15 24.10 13.64 20.12
C HIS A 15 25.16 13.72 19.01
N PHE A 16 25.07 14.73 18.16
CA PHE A 16 26.14 15.05 17.22
C PHE A 16 27.36 15.53 17.99
N GLY A 17 28.52 15.01 17.70
CA GLY A 17 29.78 15.44 18.27
C GLY A 17 30.70 16.07 17.21
N SER A 18 31.72 16.79 17.65
CA SER A 18 32.78 17.33 16.79
C SER A 18 33.81 16.24 16.44
N GLY A 19 33.36 15.06 16.00
CA GLY A 19 34.26 13.95 15.66
C GLY A 19 35.10 14.22 14.40
N ASP A 20 36.35 13.76 14.39
CA ASP A 20 37.19 13.77 13.19
C ASP A 20 36.69 12.71 12.21
N SER A 21 36.25 13.11 11.03
CA SER A 21 35.76 12.25 9.97
C SER A 21 36.84 11.36 9.32
N ALA A 22 38.11 11.61 9.64
CA ALA A 22 39.24 10.95 8.99
C ALA A 22 39.47 9.47 9.40
N SER A 23 38.72 8.94 10.39
CA SER A 23 39.00 7.61 10.96
C SER A 23 38.02 6.51 10.53
N THR A 24 37.03 6.76 9.68
CA THR A 24 36.03 5.77 9.29
C THR A 24 36.04 5.47 7.80
N ASN A 25 36.03 4.17 7.43
CA ASN A 25 35.93 3.72 6.04
C ASN A 25 34.53 3.97 5.43
N ASN A 26 33.55 4.35 6.24
CA ASN A 26 32.17 4.61 5.81
C ASN A 26 31.76 6.01 6.27
N LEU A 27 32.01 7.00 5.41
CA LEU A 27 31.60 8.39 5.65
C LEU A 27 30.31 8.68 4.86
N ILE A 28 29.27 9.10 5.56
CA ILE A 28 28.08 9.70 4.95
C ILE A 28 28.13 11.21 5.23
N VAL A 29 28.21 11.98 4.14
CA VAL A 29 28.20 13.45 4.23
C VAL A 29 26.80 13.96 3.94
N VAL A 30 26.22 14.68 4.91
CA VAL A 30 24.97 15.40 4.72
C VAL A 30 25.29 16.90 4.58
N ASP A 31 25.06 17.45 3.40
CA ASP A 31 25.26 18.88 3.12
C ASP A 31 23.90 19.57 2.96
N GLU A 32 23.46 20.26 3.99
CA GLU A 32 22.18 20.98 4.03
C GLU A 32 22.10 22.18 3.05
N ASN A 33 23.25 22.64 2.51
CA ASN A 33 23.29 23.69 1.51
C ASN A 33 23.07 23.17 0.08
N ASN A 34 23.13 21.85 -0.13
CA ASN A 34 22.95 21.22 -1.42
C ASN A 34 21.66 20.38 -1.41
N THR A 35 20.52 21.05 -1.63
CA THR A 35 19.21 20.44 -1.62
C THR A 35 18.80 19.95 -3.00
N TYR A 36 18.00 18.87 -3.04
CA TYR A 36 17.44 18.27 -4.25
C TYR A 36 15.92 18.37 -4.27
N GLN A 37 15.22 17.23 -4.40
CA GLN A 37 13.76 17.22 -4.39
C GLN A 37 13.17 17.40 -2.99
N THR A 38 11.92 17.86 -2.93
CA THR A 38 11.11 17.81 -1.72
C THR A 38 10.63 16.37 -1.48
N VAL A 39 10.67 15.92 -0.23
CA VAL A 39 10.13 14.64 0.20
C VAL A 39 8.72 14.86 0.74
N ASP A 40 7.71 14.17 0.15
CA ASP A 40 6.31 14.33 0.55
C ASP A 40 6.01 13.70 1.92
N GLY A 41 6.72 12.63 2.28
CA GLY A 41 6.55 11.99 3.58
C GLY A 41 7.28 10.66 3.72
N PHE A 42 7.21 10.11 4.93
CA PHE A 42 7.70 8.78 5.27
C PHE A 42 6.57 7.97 5.87
N GLY A 43 6.51 6.67 5.54
CA GLY A 43 5.39 5.87 6.00
C GLY A 43 5.59 4.37 5.89
N ALA A 44 4.49 3.67 6.11
CA ALA A 44 4.37 2.22 6.03
C ALA A 44 2.99 1.81 5.49
N SER A 45 2.78 0.52 5.28
CA SER A 45 1.47 -0.04 4.93
C SER A 45 0.66 -0.41 6.18
N ILE A 46 -0.64 -0.17 6.12
CA ILE A 46 -1.63 -0.91 6.92
C ILE A 46 -2.15 -2.03 6.02
N THR A 47 -1.54 -3.22 6.14
CA THR A 47 -1.98 -4.41 5.41
C THR A 47 -3.14 -5.09 6.13
N GLU A 48 -3.86 -6.00 5.46
CA GLU A 48 -4.94 -6.77 6.10
C GLU A 48 -4.46 -7.48 7.38
N ALA A 49 -3.32 -8.20 7.33
CA ALA A 49 -2.80 -8.88 8.50
C ALA A 49 -2.46 -7.92 9.66
N SER A 50 -1.94 -6.72 9.35
CA SER A 50 -1.69 -5.71 10.36
C SER A 50 -2.97 -5.17 10.97
N ALA A 51 -3.98 -4.88 10.13
CA ALA A 51 -5.30 -4.43 10.57
C ALA A 51 -6.00 -5.49 11.40
N HIS A 52 -5.94 -6.76 10.98
CA HIS A 52 -6.50 -7.88 11.73
C HIS A 52 -5.89 -7.98 13.15
N LEU A 53 -4.57 -7.98 13.26
CA LEU A 53 -3.89 -8.02 14.56
C LEU A 53 -4.25 -6.80 15.42
N TYR A 54 -4.29 -5.62 14.84
CA TYR A 54 -4.65 -4.39 15.52
C TYR A 54 -6.10 -4.46 16.04
N GLN A 55 -7.04 -4.87 15.20
CA GLN A 55 -8.46 -4.88 15.57
C GLN A 55 -8.82 -6.00 16.55
N THR A 56 -8.20 -7.18 16.44
CA THR A 56 -8.59 -8.37 17.21
C THR A 56 -7.76 -8.60 18.47
N ASN A 57 -6.47 -8.21 18.49
CA ASN A 57 -5.56 -8.55 19.58
C ASN A 57 -5.29 -7.39 20.54
N LEU A 58 -5.65 -6.15 20.19
CA LEU A 58 -5.44 -4.98 21.03
C LEU A 58 -6.75 -4.50 21.65
N ASN A 59 -6.71 -4.15 22.93
CA ASN A 59 -7.80 -3.39 23.56
C ASN A 59 -7.72 -1.90 23.16
N ASP A 60 -8.77 -1.12 23.45
CA ASP A 60 -8.86 0.28 23.01
C ASP A 60 -7.68 1.15 23.46
N SER A 61 -7.18 0.93 24.68
CA SER A 61 -6.02 1.66 25.20
C SER A 61 -4.75 1.33 24.43
N ALA A 62 -4.53 0.05 24.11
CA ALA A 62 -3.38 -0.39 23.32
C ALA A 62 -3.47 0.07 21.86
N LYS A 63 -4.69 0.08 21.27
CA LYS A 63 -4.95 0.64 19.95
C LYS A 63 -4.56 2.13 19.89
N ALA A 64 -5.06 2.93 20.84
CA ALA A 64 -4.74 4.34 20.91
C ALA A 64 -3.23 4.58 21.09
N ALA A 65 -2.56 3.80 21.97
CA ALA A 65 -1.14 3.92 22.20
C ALA A 65 -0.32 3.56 20.94
N ALA A 66 -0.71 2.53 20.20
CA ALA A 66 -0.04 2.12 18.95
C ALA A 66 -0.17 3.22 17.88
N MET A 67 -1.36 3.77 17.69
CA MET A 67 -1.58 4.86 16.73
C MET A 67 -0.81 6.13 17.10
N GLN A 68 -0.81 6.51 18.37
CA GLN A 68 0.01 7.63 18.87
C GLN A 68 1.51 7.38 18.63
N ALA A 69 2.02 6.20 18.95
CA ALA A 69 3.44 5.87 18.76
C ALA A 69 3.87 5.91 17.29
N LEU A 70 2.98 5.58 16.36
CA LEU A 70 3.27 5.55 14.92
C LEU A 70 3.08 6.92 14.25
N PHE A 71 2.00 7.63 14.55
CA PHE A 71 1.55 8.76 13.72
C PHE A 71 1.65 10.13 14.39
N ASP A 72 1.66 10.21 15.72
CA ASP A 72 1.82 11.50 16.41
C ASP A 72 3.24 12.04 16.20
N LYS A 73 3.32 13.31 15.73
CA LYS A 73 4.61 13.94 15.38
C LYS A 73 5.44 14.38 16.58
N GLU A 74 4.82 14.55 17.76
CA GLU A 74 5.48 15.05 18.96
C GLU A 74 5.91 13.91 19.89
N SER A 75 5.03 12.92 20.08
CA SER A 75 5.25 11.82 21.01
C SER A 75 5.58 10.48 20.34
N GLY A 76 5.33 10.35 19.04
CA GLY A 76 5.56 9.14 18.24
C GLY A 76 6.73 9.30 17.26
N ILE A 77 6.79 8.36 16.29
CA ILE A 77 7.76 8.44 15.19
C ILE A 77 7.29 9.32 14.03
N GLY A 78 6.04 9.79 14.06
CA GLY A 78 5.48 10.78 13.17
C GLY A 78 5.34 10.37 11.71
N LEU A 79 4.96 9.13 11.43
CA LEU A 79 4.66 8.70 10.06
C LEU A 79 3.63 9.62 9.43
N SER A 80 3.89 10.05 8.20
CA SER A 80 3.06 11.01 7.46
C SER A 80 2.52 10.47 6.14
N MET A 81 2.78 9.20 5.85
CA MET A 81 2.30 8.53 4.65
C MET A 81 1.84 7.11 4.96
N LEU A 82 0.72 6.72 4.35
CA LEU A 82 0.23 5.34 4.34
C LEU A 82 0.24 4.80 2.91
N ARG A 83 0.56 3.51 2.76
CA ARG A 83 0.43 2.77 1.51
C ARG A 83 -0.62 1.69 1.68
N GLN A 84 -1.79 1.87 1.08
CA GLN A 84 -2.86 0.89 1.14
C GLN A 84 -2.75 -0.14 0.02
N THR A 85 -3.15 -1.37 0.32
CA THR A 85 -3.26 -2.43 -0.68
C THR A 85 -4.60 -2.34 -1.40
N ILE A 86 -4.62 -2.51 -2.71
CA ILE A 86 -5.86 -2.64 -3.49
C ILE A 86 -6.14 -4.14 -3.63
N GLY A 87 -7.00 -4.67 -2.75
CA GLY A 87 -7.19 -6.10 -2.55
C GLY A 87 -6.06 -6.75 -1.74
N ALA A 88 -6.01 -8.07 -1.76
CA ALA A 88 -5.05 -8.85 -0.99
C ALA A 88 -3.60 -8.61 -1.45
N SER A 89 -2.67 -8.66 -0.49
CA SER A 89 -1.22 -8.61 -0.68
C SER A 89 -0.54 -9.92 -0.21
N ASP A 90 0.78 -9.94 -0.15
CA ASP A 90 1.59 -10.96 0.52
C ASP A 90 1.39 -11.00 2.06
N HIS A 91 0.85 -9.91 2.64
CA HIS A 91 0.48 -9.79 4.04
C HIS A 91 -1.05 -9.77 4.23
N CYS A 92 -1.75 -10.75 3.65
CA CYS A 92 -3.17 -10.96 3.86
C CYS A 92 -3.44 -12.17 4.77
N VAL A 93 -4.60 -12.19 5.41
CA VAL A 93 -5.09 -13.35 6.17
C VAL A 93 -5.54 -14.44 5.19
N ALA A 94 -6.24 -14.02 4.13
CA ALA A 94 -6.61 -14.87 3.00
C ALA A 94 -6.70 -14.02 1.72
N PRO A 95 -6.41 -14.58 0.54
CA PRO A 95 -6.56 -13.85 -0.71
C PRO A 95 -8.01 -13.39 -0.95
N TYR A 96 -8.20 -12.09 -1.19
CA TYR A 96 -9.48 -11.49 -1.52
C TYR A 96 -9.34 -10.44 -2.63
N ASN A 97 -10.44 -10.08 -3.25
CA ASN A 97 -10.55 -8.98 -4.20
C ASN A 97 -12.00 -8.45 -4.19
N PHE A 98 -12.24 -7.33 -4.84
CA PHE A 98 -13.54 -6.65 -4.83
C PHE A 98 -14.47 -7.04 -5.99
N ALA A 99 -14.03 -7.92 -6.88
CA ALA A 99 -14.80 -8.40 -8.03
C ALA A 99 -14.46 -9.87 -8.32
N PRO A 100 -14.91 -10.82 -7.46
CA PRO A 100 -14.44 -12.21 -7.51
C PRO A 100 -14.85 -12.96 -8.77
N ASP A 101 -16.02 -12.63 -9.33
CA ASP A 101 -16.59 -13.31 -10.49
C ASP A 101 -16.31 -12.53 -11.79
N GLU A 102 -16.17 -13.26 -12.93
CA GLU A 102 -16.02 -12.63 -14.22
C GLU A 102 -17.27 -11.81 -14.57
N GLN A 103 -17.03 -10.59 -14.98
CA GLN A 103 -18.07 -9.63 -15.30
C GLN A 103 -17.60 -8.65 -16.38
N ASP A 104 -18.45 -7.73 -16.79
CA ASP A 104 -18.09 -6.69 -17.74
C ASP A 104 -17.16 -5.61 -17.12
N ASP A 105 -16.60 -4.76 -17.97
CA ASP A 105 -15.62 -3.74 -17.55
C ASP A 105 -16.18 -2.70 -16.58
N SER A 106 -17.52 -2.58 -16.43
CA SER A 106 -18.14 -1.65 -15.47
C SER A 106 -18.11 -2.17 -14.03
N LEU A 107 -17.80 -3.45 -13.84
CA LEU A 107 -17.74 -4.13 -12.54
C LEU A 107 -19.03 -3.94 -11.72
N PRO A 108 -20.18 -4.39 -12.22
CA PRO A 108 -21.47 -4.17 -11.55
C PRO A 108 -21.60 -4.94 -10.23
N ASN A 109 -20.88 -6.07 -10.07
CA ASN A 109 -20.88 -6.89 -8.86
C ASN A 109 -19.68 -6.55 -7.96
N TRP A 110 -19.43 -5.25 -7.76
CA TRP A 110 -18.36 -4.77 -6.87
C TRP A 110 -18.72 -4.98 -5.42
N ASP A 111 -17.85 -5.64 -4.66
CA ASP A 111 -18.03 -5.88 -3.22
C ASP A 111 -16.83 -5.33 -2.43
N PHE A 112 -17.06 -4.24 -1.71
CA PHE A 112 -16.06 -3.59 -0.87
C PHE A 112 -16.17 -3.97 0.62
N SER A 113 -17.08 -4.90 0.97
CA SER A 113 -17.40 -5.23 2.36
C SER A 113 -16.21 -5.74 3.17
N HIS A 114 -15.30 -6.49 2.55
CA HIS A 114 -14.09 -7.00 3.20
C HIS A 114 -13.21 -5.89 3.77
N GLU A 115 -13.00 -4.82 3.00
CA GLU A 115 -12.21 -3.66 3.41
C GLU A 115 -12.79 -2.94 4.64
N LEU A 116 -14.12 -2.99 4.79
CA LEU A 116 -14.83 -2.28 5.86
C LEU A 116 -14.76 -2.97 7.22
N ILE A 117 -14.32 -4.23 7.29
CA ILE A 117 -14.32 -5.00 8.54
C ILE A 117 -13.19 -4.54 9.45
N GLU A 118 -11.96 -4.50 8.97
CA GLU A 118 -10.77 -4.24 9.79
C GLU A 118 -9.84 -3.18 9.18
N ILE A 119 -9.66 -3.18 7.86
CA ILE A 119 -8.67 -2.32 7.19
C ILE A 119 -9.12 -0.85 7.27
N MET A 120 -10.30 -0.54 6.78
CA MET A 120 -10.82 0.83 6.76
C MET A 120 -10.91 1.45 8.16
N PRO A 121 -11.44 0.77 9.20
CA PRO A 121 -11.42 1.29 10.57
C PRO A 121 -10.00 1.57 11.07
N THR A 122 -9.03 0.71 10.77
CA THR A 122 -7.63 0.91 11.18
C THR A 122 -6.98 2.10 10.48
N VAL A 123 -7.28 2.30 9.19
CA VAL A 123 -6.84 3.50 8.45
C VAL A 123 -7.45 4.76 9.04
N GLN A 124 -8.74 4.73 9.37
CA GLN A 124 -9.43 5.88 9.99
C GLN A 124 -8.85 6.21 11.36
N ASP A 125 -8.51 5.22 12.18
CA ASP A 125 -7.84 5.42 13.47
C ASP A 125 -6.47 6.10 13.28
N ALA A 126 -5.69 5.70 12.30
CA ALA A 126 -4.42 6.33 11.97
C ALA A 126 -4.60 7.80 11.54
N LEU A 127 -5.55 8.07 10.64
CA LEU A 127 -5.82 9.42 10.15
C LEU A 127 -6.36 10.35 11.23
N ALA A 128 -7.04 9.80 12.25
CA ALA A 128 -7.60 10.58 13.36
C ALA A 128 -6.54 11.12 14.32
N VAL A 129 -5.32 10.56 14.36
CA VAL A 129 -4.23 11.04 15.23
C VAL A 129 -3.79 12.45 14.82
N GLU A 130 -3.61 12.69 13.52
CA GLU A 130 -3.16 13.97 12.95
C GLU A 130 -4.00 14.33 11.71
N PRO A 131 -5.22 14.84 11.89
CA PRO A 131 -6.12 15.12 10.78
C PRO A 131 -5.50 16.02 9.69
N GLY A 132 -5.54 15.56 8.45
CA GLY A 132 -5.03 16.31 7.30
C GLY A 132 -3.51 16.23 7.09
N ARG A 133 -2.75 15.56 7.96
CA ARG A 133 -1.29 15.43 7.82
C ARG A 133 -0.86 14.15 7.11
N ILE A 134 -1.62 13.07 7.26
CA ILE A 134 -1.25 11.77 6.71
C ILE A 134 -1.77 11.65 5.28
N THR A 135 -0.86 11.45 4.35
CA THR A 135 -1.16 11.22 2.93
C THR A 135 -1.33 9.73 2.68
N VAL A 136 -2.36 9.34 1.92
CA VAL A 136 -2.63 7.93 1.59
C VAL A 136 -2.34 7.68 0.11
N MET A 137 -1.46 6.73 -0.18
CA MET A 137 -1.26 6.17 -1.52
C MET A 137 -1.74 4.72 -1.58
N ALA A 138 -1.95 4.18 -2.77
CA ALA A 138 -2.40 2.81 -2.93
C ALA A 138 -1.59 2.02 -3.99
N SER A 139 -1.58 0.70 -3.83
CA SER A 139 -0.89 -0.21 -4.75
C SER A 139 -1.63 -1.54 -4.87
N CYS A 140 -1.82 -2.01 -6.08
CA CYS A 140 -2.44 -3.31 -6.34
C CYS A 140 -1.38 -4.39 -6.45
N TRP A 141 -1.57 -5.53 -5.78
CA TRP A 141 -0.74 -6.73 -5.97
C TRP A 141 -1.23 -7.57 -7.14
N SER A 142 -2.54 -7.74 -7.25
CA SER A 142 -3.16 -8.49 -8.36
C SER A 142 -4.60 -8.05 -8.57
N PRO A 143 -5.05 -7.91 -9.84
CA PRO A 143 -6.47 -7.90 -10.12
C PRO A 143 -7.10 -9.27 -9.84
N PRO A 144 -8.45 -9.38 -9.86
CA PRO A 144 -9.15 -10.66 -9.86
C PRO A 144 -8.60 -11.65 -10.90
N GLY A 145 -8.59 -12.92 -10.56
CA GLY A 145 -8.00 -13.96 -11.42
C GLY A 145 -8.58 -14.01 -12.85
N TRP A 146 -9.87 -13.71 -13.02
CA TRP A 146 -10.52 -13.70 -14.35
C TRP A 146 -9.99 -12.61 -15.29
N MET A 147 -9.30 -11.58 -14.77
CA MET A 147 -8.61 -10.58 -15.59
C MET A 147 -7.22 -11.05 -16.05
N LYS A 148 -6.75 -12.22 -15.61
CA LYS A 148 -5.38 -12.70 -15.85
C LYS A 148 -5.36 -13.95 -16.70
N GLU A 149 -4.26 -14.15 -17.43
CA GLU A 149 -4.09 -15.29 -18.34
C GLU A 149 -4.09 -16.65 -17.63
N ASN A 150 -3.64 -16.70 -16.36
CA ASN A 150 -3.61 -17.94 -15.57
C ASN A 150 -4.89 -18.17 -14.74
N GLY A 151 -5.89 -17.28 -14.82
CA GLY A 151 -7.15 -17.40 -14.08
C GLY A 151 -7.01 -17.31 -12.55
N SER A 152 -5.86 -16.88 -12.02
CA SER A 152 -5.56 -16.83 -10.59
C SER A 152 -5.03 -15.46 -10.15
N VAL A 153 -5.26 -15.09 -8.90
CA VAL A 153 -4.62 -13.92 -8.30
C VAL A 153 -3.11 -14.09 -8.13
N LEU A 154 -2.60 -15.32 -8.11
CA LEU A 154 -1.17 -15.61 -7.99
C LEU A 154 -0.39 -15.17 -9.24
N GLY A 155 0.86 -14.81 -9.06
CA GLY A 155 1.77 -14.46 -10.16
C GLY A 155 2.08 -15.65 -11.06
N MET A 156 2.20 -16.83 -10.45
CA MET A 156 2.31 -18.13 -11.13
C MET A 156 1.25 -19.08 -10.60
N TYR A 157 0.54 -19.75 -11.49
CA TYR A 157 -0.42 -20.78 -11.14
C TYR A 157 -0.39 -21.90 -12.18
N GLN A 158 -0.30 -23.15 -11.74
CA GLN A 158 -0.16 -24.33 -12.62
C GLN A 158 0.92 -24.17 -13.71
N ASN A 159 2.07 -23.60 -13.34
CA ASN A 159 3.19 -23.26 -14.24
C ASN A 159 2.86 -22.23 -15.34
N GLN A 160 1.75 -21.51 -15.22
CA GLN A 160 1.37 -20.43 -16.11
C GLN A 160 1.58 -19.07 -15.43
N LYS A 161 2.22 -18.14 -16.14
CA LYS A 161 2.41 -16.76 -15.67
C LYS A 161 1.10 -15.98 -15.76
N GLY A 162 0.75 -15.30 -14.68
CA GLY A 162 -0.49 -14.54 -14.55
C GLY A 162 -0.36 -13.10 -15.01
N THR A 163 -0.03 -12.87 -16.28
CA THR A 163 -0.07 -11.54 -16.89
C THR A 163 -1.50 -11.07 -17.08
N LEU A 164 -1.71 -9.76 -17.24
CA LEU A 164 -3.02 -9.18 -17.51
C LEU A 164 -3.47 -9.57 -18.92
N ARG A 165 -4.70 -10.06 -19.07
CA ARG A 165 -5.32 -10.36 -20.37
C ARG A 165 -5.45 -9.07 -21.20
N ALA A 166 -5.19 -9.19 -22.49
CA ALA A 166 -5.22 -8.05 -23.42
C ALA A 166 -6.59 -7.35 -23.49
N ASP A 167 -7.67 -8.10 -23.29
CA ASP A 167 -9.07 -7.60 -23.28
C ASP A 167 -9.52 -7.06 -21.92
N LYS A 168 -8.66 -7.06 -20.88
CA LYS A 168 -9.03 -6.67 -19.49
C LYS A 168 -8.32 -5.41 -18.97
N TYR A 169 -7.57 -4.71 -19.78
CA TYR A 169 -6.92 -3.47 -19.36
C TYR A 169 -7.90 -2.40 -18.88
N GLN A 170 -9.04 -2.25 -19.56
CA GLN A 170 -10.06 -1.29 -19.14
C GLN A 170 -10.75 -1.73 -17.84
N ALA A 171 -11.07 -3.02 -17.71
CA ALA A 171 -11.62 -3.56 -16.45
C ALA A 171 -10.68 -3.31 -15.28
N TYR A 172 -9.37 -3.50 -15.48
CA TYR A 172 -8.37 -3.26 -14.44
C TYR A 172 -8.24 -1.77 -14.09
N ALA A 173 -8.28 -0.88 -15.08
CA ALA A 173 -8.30 0.55 -14.82
C ALA A 173 -9.54 0.97 -14.02
N ASN A 174 -10.71 0.42 -14.35
CA ASN A 174 -11.94 0.65 -13.61
C ASN A 174 -11.91 0.08 -12.20
N TYR A 175 -11.25 -1.08 -12.00
CA TYR A 175 -11.04 -1.70 -10.69
C TYR A 175 -10.27 -0.78 -9.74
N ILE A 176 -9.15 -0.20 -10.19
CA ILE A 176 -8.36 0.76 -9.42
C ILE A 176 -9.18 2.04 -9.16
N THR A 177 -9.90 2.53 -10.17
CA THR A 177 -10.74 3.73 -10.05
C THR A 177 -11.85 3.56 -9.02
N LYS A 178 -12.55 2.42 -9.02
CA LYS A 178 -13.59 2.13 -8.02
C LYS A 178 -13.03 2.08 -6.60
N PHE A 179 -11.85 1.51 -6.39
CA PHE A 179 -11.18 1.54 -5.09
C PHE A 179 -10.95 2.99 -4.62
N ILE A 180 -10.43 3.86 -5.50
CA ILE A 180 -10.22 5.28 -5.20
C ILE A 180 -11.54 5.95 -4.81
N GLN A 181 -12.61 5.70 -5.57
CA GLN A 181 -13.94 6.26 -5.31
C GLN A 181 -14.55 5.76 -3.99
N GLU A 182 -14.32 4.49 -3.63
CA GLU A 182 -14.76 3.94 -2.33
C GLU A 182 -14.07 4.63 -1.14
N TYR A 183 -12.75 4.87 -1.23
CA TYR A 183 -12.02 5.62 -0.22
C TYR A 183 -12.48 7.08 -0.17
N ALA A 184 -12.61 7.75 -1.31
CA ALA A 184 -13.07 9.13 -1.41
C ALA A 184 -14.48 9.31 -0.83
N SER A 185 -15.40 8.35 -1.06
CA SER A 185 -16.76 8.38 -0.51
C SER A 185 -16.79 8.33 1.02
N ARG A 186 -15.68 7.93 1.65
CA ARG A 186 -15.48 7.86 3.11
C ARG A 186 -14.56 8.96 3.64
N GLY A 187 -14.28 9.97 2.81
CA GLY A 187 -13.47 11.14 3.19
C GLY A 187 -11.96 10.89 3.17
N ILE A 188 -11.49 9.86 2.48
CA ILE A 188 -10.07 9.53 2.36
C ILE A 188 -9.63 9.67 0.91
N ASP A 189 -8.87 10.73 0.61
CA ASP A 189 -8.32 10.95 -0.72
C ASP A 189 -7.08 10.08 -0.95
N ILE A 190 -7.08 9.33 -2.05
CA ILE A 190 -5.91 8.59 -2.50
C ILE A 190 -5.04 9.53 -3.33
N TYR A 191 -3.92 9.95 -2.76
CA TYR A 191 -2.96 10.90 -3.36
C TYR A 191 -2.29 10.36 -4.63
N ALA A 192 -1.90 9.09 -4.60
CA ALA A 192 -1.21 8.45 -5.71
C ALA A 192 -1.46 6.94 -5.73
N VAL A 193 -1.34 6.34 -6.92
CA VAL A 193 -1.35 4.88 -7.05
C VAL A 193 -0.13 4.39 -7.80
N THR A 194 0.36 3.20 -7.44
CA THR A 194 1.20 2.42 -8.33
C THR A 194 0.31 1.44 -9.10
N PRO A 195 0.52 1.24 -10.41
CA PRO A 195 -0.36 0.39 -11.22
C PRO A 195 -0.32 -1.08 -10.76
N ASN A 196 0.79 -1.51 -10.20
CA ASN A 196 0.93 -2.81 -9.52
C ASN A 196 2.18 -2.84 -8.64
N ASN A 197 2.21 -3.77 -7.71
CA ASN A 197 3.37 -4.07 -6.87
C ASN A 197 4.30 -5.04 -7.60
N GLU A 198 5.62 -4.82 -7.51
CA GLU A 198 6.68 -5.74 -7.97
C GLU A 198 6.43 -6.35 -9.37
N PRO A 199 6.38 -5.56 -10.45
CA PRO A 199 6.01 -6.06 -11.78
C PRO A 199 6.95 -7.14 -12.34
N ASP A 200 8.20 -7.21 -11.86
CA ASP A 200 9.17 -8.22 -12.29
C ASP A 200 9.06 -9.54 -11.50
N HIS A 201 8.23 -9.56 -10.42
CA HIS A 201 8.07 -10.72 -9.57
C HIS A 201 6.82 -11.53 -9.90
N ALA A 202 6.97 -12.85 -10.08
CA ALA A 202 5.88 -13.78 -10.33
C ALA A 202 5.81 -14.80 -9.18
N SER A 203 5.10 -14.46 -8.10
CA SER A 203 4.95 -15.33 -6.94
C SER A 203 4.04 -16.53 -7.19
N TYR A 204 4.36 -17.66 -6.56
CA TYR A 204 3.50 -18.84 -6.44
C TYR A 204 2.63 -18.81 -5.18
N ASP A 205 2.98 -17.97 -4.18
CA ASP A 205 2.47 -18.06 -2.82
C ASP A 205 1.54 -16.91 -2.44
N TRP A 206 1.62 -15.76 -3.14
CA TRP A 206 0.80 -14.59 -2.87
C TRP A 206 0.35 -13.87 -4.14
N PRO A 207 -0.66 -12.99 -4.04
CA PRO A 207 -1.14 -12.21 -5.18
C PRO A 207 -0.01 -11.42 -5.84
N ALA A 208 0.12 -11.54 -7.16
CA ALA A 208 1.09 -10.78 -7.93
C ALA A 208 0.63 -10.64 -9.38
N LEU A 209 0.97 -9.52 -10.01
CA LEU A 209 0.71 -9.26 -11.42
C LEU A 209 2.05 -9.01 -12.12
N PRO A 210 2.69 -10.05 -12.67
CA PRO A 210 3.88 -9.84 -13.51
C PRO A 210 3.52 -9.02 -14.74
N MET A 211 4.28 -7.94 -14.97
CA MET A 211 4.02 -6.98 -16.06
C MET A 211 5.35 -6.45 -16.61
N SER A 212 5.51 -6.50 -17.92
CA SER A 212 6.65 -5.87 -18.57
C SER A 212 6.52 -4.34 -18.57
N HIS A 213 7.64 -3.64 -18.78
CA HIS A 213 7.62 -2.18 -18.90
C HIS A 213 6.70 -1.66 -20.02
N THR A 214 6.61 -2.40 -21.14
CA THR A 214 5.71 -2.04 -22.27
C THR A 214 4.24 -2.19 -21.88
N GLU A 215 3.87 -3.28 -21.16
CA GLU A 215 2.52 -3.47 -20.65
C GLU A 215 2.16 -2.41 -19.61
N ALA A 216 3.07 -2.09 -18.70
CA ALA A 216 2.88 -1.03 -17.72
C ALA A 216 2.70 0.34 -18.39
N GLN A 217 3.51 0.67 -19.40
CA GLN A 217 3.36 1.89 -20.19
C GLN A 217 2.00 1.94 -20.88
N ASN A 218 1.57 0.84 -21.53
CA ASN A 218 0.27 0.74 -22.17
C ASN A 218 -0.87 0.94 -21.18
N LEU A 219 -0.82 0.27 -20.02
CA LEU A 219 -1.82 0.39 -18.95
C LEU A 219 -1.95 1.84 -18.48
N VAL A 220 -0.83 2.47 -18.14
CA VAL A 220 -0.84 3.85 -17.60
C VAL A 220 -1.32 4.85 -18.66
N ALA A 221 -0.73 4.82 -19.87
CA ALA A 221 -0.98 5.84 -20.88
C ALA A 221 -2.38 5.74 -21.53
N ASN A 222 -2.85 4.51 -21.79
CA ASN A 222 -4.03 4.29 -22.61
C ASN A 222 -5.28 3.90 -21.83
N TYR A 223 -5.14 3.50 -20.55
CA TYR A 223 -6.27 3.05 -19.73
C TYR A 223 -6.38 3.79 -18.39
N LEU A 224 -5.36 3.79 -17.52
CA LEU A 224 -5.47 4.42 -16.21
C LEU A 224 -5.62 5.94 -16.32
N ARG A 225 -4.70 6.61 -17.01
CA ARG A 225 -4.74 8.07 -17.12
C ARG A 225 -6.06 8.56 -17.74
N PRO A 226 -6.53 8.03 -18.91
CA PRO A 226 -7.80 8.46 -19.46
C PRO A 226 -9.00 8.12 -18.59
N THR A 227 -8.93 7.06 -17.77
CA THR A 227 -10.02 6.70 -16.85
C THR A 227 -10.06 7.66 -15.66
N PHE A 228 -8.92 8.01 -15.07
CA PHE A 228 -8.85 8.98 -13.99
C PHE A 228 -9.29 10.39 -14.41
N ASP A 229 -8.94 10.82 -15.63
CA ASP A 229 -9.35 12.13 -16.16
C ASP A 229 -10.86 12.26 -16.37
N ARG A 230 -11.59 11.14 -16.45
CA ARG A 230 -13.07 11.12 -16.64
C ARG A 230 -13.86 10.98 -15.34
N ASN A 231 -13.22 10.58 -14.25
CA ASN A 231 -13.85 10.26 -12.96
C ASN A 231 -13.32 11.13 -11.83
#